data_af664c79ee8f1eb71d29c307ebe82f84
#
_entry.id   af664c79ee8f1eb71d29c307ebe82f84
#
_cell.length_a   1.000
_cell.length_b   1.000
_cell.length_c   1.000
_cell.angle_alpha   90.00
_cell.angle_beta   90.00
_cell.angle_gamma   90.00
#
_symmetry.space_group_name_H-M   'P 1'
#
loop_
_entity.id
_entity.type
_entity.pdbx_description
1 polymer ?
#
loop_
_entity_poly.entity_id
_entity_poly.type
_entity_poly.pdbx_seq_one_letter_code
_entity_poly.pdbx_strand_id
1 'polypeptide(L)'
;MGQLRVALCQVDAVVGDFDGNVRRVLEALARAESLDADVAVFPELALTGYPPEDLLLEPDFVAASEAALRAVAARSGGCAAIVGSVAESDGLRNIAAVCQKGRVRGVAVKELLPNYGVFDEQRWFVPGPGDSPVFRIGGALVGVVICEDAWVPSGPVARLAGAGAEIGRASCRERVFSSV
;
A
#
# COMPACT_ATOMS: atom_id res chain seq x y z
N MET A 1 -3.88 -26.02 -1.08
CA MET A 1 -3.71 -24.54 -1.01
C MET A 1 -4.85 -23.96 -0.18
N GLY A 2 -4.54 -23.15 0.81
CA GLY A 2 -5.55 -22.42 1.57
C GLY A 2 -6.23 -21.38 0.68
N GLN A 3 -7.49 -21.09 0.92
CA GLN A 3 -8.21 -20.02 0.25
C GLN A 3 -7.88 -18.69 0.96
N LEU A 4 -7.42 -17.67 0.21
CA LEU A 4 -7.21 -16.31 0.70
C LEU A 4 -8.38 -15.43 0.23
N ARG A 5 -9.09 -14.80 1.18
CA ARG A 5 -10.17 -13.85 0.87
C ARG A 5 -9.63 -12.43 0.87
N VAL A 6 -9.67 -11.79 -0.29
CA VAL A 6 -9.15 -10.42 -0.51
C VAL A 6 -10.31 -9.46 -0.67
N ALA A 7 -10.38 -8.42 0.14
CA ALA A 7 -11.28 -7.28 -0.04
C ALA A 7 -10.54 -6.17 -0.79
N LEU A 8 -11.06 -5.79 -1.95
CA LEU A 8 -10.60 -4.65 -2.72
C LEU A 8 -11.38 -3.41 -2.30
N CYS A 9 -10.73 -2.52 -1.55
CA CYS A 9 -11.38 -1.35 -0.95
C CYS A 9 -11.17 -0.14 -1.85
N GLN A 10 -12.19 0.22 -2.63
CA GLN A 10 -12.22 1.47 -3.38
C GLN A 10 -12.71 2.58 -2.46
N VAL A 11 -11.81 3.52 -2.12
CA VAL A 11 -12.11 4.69 -1.28
C VAL A 11 -11.86 5.97 -2.07
N ASP A 12 -12.71 6.96 -1.85
CA ASP A 12 -12.57 8.30 -2.43
C ASP A 12 -11.68 9.14 -1.50
N ALA A 13 -10.38 8.97 -1.64
CA ALA A 13 -9.40 9.69 -0.83
C ALA A 13 -9.27 11.14 -1.32
N VAL A 14 -9.28 12.08 -0.38
CA VAL A 14 -9.15 13.52 -0.63
C VAL A 14 -7.75 13.97 -0.22
N VAL A 15 -7.07 14.70 -1.11
CA VAL A 15 -5.70 15.19 -0.85
C VAL A 15 -5.69 16.08 0.39
N GLY A 16 -4.84 15.73 1.37
CA GLY A 16 -4.66 16.47 2.62
C GLY A 16 -5.75 16.26 3.69
N ASP A 17 -6.85 15.55 3.39
CA ASP A 17 -7.90 15.23 4.38
C ASP A 17 -7.52 13.95 5.17
N PHE A 18 -6.46 14.03 5.97
CA PHE A 18 -5.96 12.86 6.71
C PHE A 18 -7.01 12.21 7.61
N ASP A 19 -7.76 13.00 8.36
CA ASP A 19 -8.81 12.50 9.26
C ASP A 19 -9.94 11.82 8.48
N GLY A 20 -10.37 12.43 7.39
CA GLY A 20 -11.38 11.85 6.50
C GLY A 20 -10.90 10.59 5.82
N ASN A 21 -9.66 10.56 5.33
CA ASN A 21 -9.07 9.38 4.69
C ASN A 21 -8.89 8.23 5.68
N VAL A 22 -8.39 8.49 6.90
CA VAL A 22 -8.31 7.49 7.98
C VAL A 22 -9.69 6.91 8.29
N ARG A 23 -10.72 7.75 8.41
CA ARG A 23 -12.08 7.29 8.67
C ARG A 23 -12.58 6.37 7.54
N ARG A 24 -12.43 6.76 6.27
CA ARG A 24 -12.83 5.96 5.10
C ARG A 24 -12.10 4.61 5.06
N VAL A 25 -10.80 4.59 5.34
CA VAL A 25 -10.00 3.38 5.41
C VAL A 25 -10.49 2.47 6.53
N LEU A 26 -10.75 3.00 7.73
CA LEU A 26 -11.21 2.21 8.88
C LEU A 26 -12.63 1.67 8.69
N GLU A 27 -13.55 2.43 8.09
CA GLU A 27 -14.89 1.97 7.75
C GLU A 27 -14.85 0.81 6.73
N ALA A 28 -14.02 0.95 5.69
CA ALA A 28 -13.85 -0.11 4.70
C ALA A 28 -13.16 -1.36 5.28
N LEU A 29 -12.18 -1.17 6.18
CA LEU A 29 -11.52 -2.27 6.88
C LEU A 29 -12.51 -3.03 7.78
N ALA A 30 -13.33 -2.32 8.55
CA ALA A 30 -14.35 -2.94 9.40
C ALA A 30 -15.36 -3.75 8.57
N ARG A 31 -15.74 -3.25 7.39
CA ARG A 31 -16.58 -3.96 6.46
C ARG A 31 -15.89 -5.23 5.91
N ALA A 32 -14.61 -5.14 5.54
CA ALA A 32 -13.83 -6.28 5.09
C ALA A 32 -13.76 -7.37 6.18
N GLU A 33 -13.53 -6.97 7.43
CA GLU A 33 -13.52 -7.89 8.60
C GLU A 33 -14.88 -8.55 8.80
N SER A 34 -15.98 -7.81 8.65
CA SER A 34 -17.34 -8.39 8.75
C SER A 34 -17.69 -9.40 7.66
N LEU A 35 -16.93 -9.42 6.57
CA LEU A 35 -17.04 -10.37 5.46
C LEU A 35 -15.96 -11.48 5.54
N ASP A 36 -15.30 -11.64 6.69
CA ASP A 36 -14.24 -12.59 6.93
C ASP A 36 -13.08 -12.49 5.93
N ALA A 37 -12.74 -11.28 5.47
CA ALA A 37 -11.58 -11.09 4.62
C ALA A 37 -10.28 -11.28 5.40
N ASP A 38 -9.30 -11.96 4.79
CA ASP A 38 -7.96 -12.12 5.34
C ASP A 38 -7.13 -10.84 5.16
N VAL A 39 -7.40 -10.13 4.05
CA VAL A 39 -6.70 -8.90 3.70
C VAL A 39 -7.63 -7.90 3.02
N ALA A 40 -7.54 -6.63 3.42
CA ALA A 40 -8.15 -5.48 2.79
C ALA A 40 -7.05 -4.65 2.09
N VAL A 41 -7.23 -4.35 0.81
CA VAL A 41 -6.25 -3.62 0.00
C VAL A 41 -6.83 -2.29 -0.44
N PHE A 42 -6.11 -1.22 -0.15
CA PHE A 42 -6.49 0.15 -0.41
C PHE A 42 -5.69 0.74 -1.58
N PRO A 43 -6.15 1.85 -2.19
CA PRO A 43 -5.44 2.54 -3.26
C PRO A 43 -4.05 3.03 -2.85
N GLU A 44 -3.22 3.28 -3.86
CA GLU A 44 -1.96 4.01 -3.73
C GLU A 44 -2.21 5.37 -3.08
N LEU A 45 -1.35 5.76 -2.12
CA LEU A 45 -1.44 7.03 -1.39
C LEU A 45 -2.83 7.30 -0.76
N ALA A 46 -3.53 6.24 -0.33
CA ALA A 46 -4.89 6.35 0.21
C ALA A 46 -4.98 7.28 1.43
N LEU A 47 -3.91 7.45 2.19
CA LEU A 47 -3.92 8.34 3.37
C LEU A 47 -3.65 9.80 3.02
N THR A 48 -2.80 10.08 2.05
CA THR A 48 -2.49 11.44 1.60
C THR A 48 -3.48 11.98 0.58
N GLY A 49 -4.19 11.09 -0.14
CA GLY A 49 -4.83 11.36 -1.42
C GLY A 49 -3.81 11.39 -2.57
N TYR A 50 -4.27 11.28 -3.81
CA TYR A 50 -3.44 11.23 -5.02
C TYR A 50 -3.97 12.20 -6.08
N PRO A 51 -3.10 13.03 -6.71
CA PRO A 51 -1.67 13.24 -6.40
C PRO A 51 -1.47 14.31 -5.31
N PRO A 52 -0.57 14.12 -4.36
CA PRO A 52 -0.30 15.11 -3.30
C PRO A 52 0.63 16.24 -3.74
N GLU A 53 1.39 16.05 -4.81
CA GLU A 53 2.26 17.06 -5.46
C GLU A 53 3.17 17.83 -4.47
N ASP A 54 3.18 19.18 -4.55
CA ASP A 54 4.04 20.07 -3.76
C ASP A 54 3.81 19.97 -2.24
N LEU A 55 2.66 19.45 -1.80
CA LEU A 55 2.40 19.20 -0.38
C LEU A 55 3.43 18.23 0.23
N LEU A 56 4.05 17.38 -0.58
CA LEU A 56 5.11 16.48 -0.15
C LEU A 56 6.39 17.20 0.29
N LEU A 57 6.55 18.47 -0.03
CA LEU A 57 7.66 19.31 0.43
C LEU A 57 7.43 19.89 1.83
N GLU A 58 6.19 19.80 2.34
CA GLU A 58 5.82 20.32 3.64
C GLU A 58 6.06 19.25 4.72
N PRO A 59 6.99 19.48 5.68
CA PRO A 59 7.29 18.47 6.72
C PRO A 59 6.07 18.09 7.55
N ASP A 60 5.17 19.05 7.81
CA ASP A 60 3.95 18.79 8.57
C ASP A 60 2.98 17.86 7.82
N PHE A 61 2.96 17.91 6.49
CA PHE A 61 2.15 17.02 5.67
C PHE A 61 2.68 15.58 5.74
N VAL A 62 3.99 15.40 5.68
CA VAL A 62 4.63 14.08 5.81
C VAL A 62 4.40 13.52 7.22
N ALA A 63 4.60 14.34 8.25
CA ALA A 63 4.35 13.95 9.64
C ALA A 63 2.88 13.56 9.89
N ALA A 64 1.93 14.29 9.29
CA ALA A 64 0.50 13.97 9.36
C ALA A 64 0.18 12.64 8.66
N SER A 65 0.81 12.34 7.51
CA SER A 65 0.67 11.06 6.84
C SER A 65 1.14 9.89 7.71
N GLU A 66 2.28 10.04 8.38
CA GLU A 66 2.79 9.03 9.30
C GLU A 66 1.87 8.85 10.51
N ALA A 67 1.32 9.94 11.07
CA ALA A 67 0.35 9.88 12.17
C ALA A 67 -0.94 9.15 11.73
N ALA A 68 -1.43 9.42 10.52
CA ALA A 68 -2.58 8.75 9.92
C ALA A 68 -2.31 7.24 9.78
N LEU A 69 -1.13 6.85 9.30
CA LEU A 69 -0.73 5.44 9.20
C LEU A 69 -0.70 4.75 10.57
N ARG A 70 -0.14 5.42 11.58
CA ARG A 70 -0.15 4.89 12.96
C ARG A 70 -1.57 4.72 13.49
N ALA A 71 -2.49 5.64 13.19
CA ALA A 71 -3.89 5.56 13.61
C ALA A 71 -4.62 4.36 12.97
N VAL A 72 -4.39 4.10 11.68
CA VAL A 72 -4.92 2.91 10.99
C VAL A 72 -4.31 1.64 11.57
N ALA A 73 -2.99 1.60 11.73
CA ALA A 73 -2.29 0.43 12.27
C ALA A 73 -2.81 0.05 13.67
N ALA A 74 -2.98 1.04 14.56
CA ALA A 74 -3.47 0.82 15.92
C ALA A 74 -4.89 0.20 15.97
N ARG A 75 -5.69 0.40 14.93
CA ARG A 75 -7.06 -0.13 14.82
C ARG A 75 -7.18 -1.37 13.93
N SER A 76 -6.07 -1.85 13.36
CA SER A 76 -6.07 -3.07 12.55
C SER A 76 -6.23 -4.31 13.42
N GLY A 77 -7.16 -5.19 13.05
CA GLY A 77 -7.48 -6.43 13.74
C GLY A 77 -6.83 -7.67 13.12
N GLY A 78 -7.64 -8.70 12.92
CA GLY A 78 -7.25 -9.97 12.28
C GLY A 78 -7.04 -9.83 10.77
N CYS A 79 -7.90 -9.08 10.10
CA CYS A 79 -7.74 -8.73 8.69
C CYS A 79 -6.53 -7.82 8.51
N ALA A 80 -5.61 -8.19 7.62
CA ALA A 80 -4.48 -7.33 7.28
C ALA A 80 -4.95 -6.17 6.39
N ALA A 81 -4.56 -4.93 6.70
CA ALA A 81 -4.80 -3.78 5.84
C ALA A 81 -3.52 -3.41 5.09
N ILE A 82 -3.58 -3.38 3.75
CA ILE A 82 -2.50 -2.89 2.90
C ILE A 82 -2.88 -1.48 2.45
N VAL A 83 -2.20 -0.47 2.99
CA VAL A 83 -2.61 0.94 2.89
C VAL A 83 -1.50 1.77 2.26
N GLY A 84 -1.83 2.50 1.20
CA GLY A 84 -0.92 3.44 0.54
C GLY A 84 -0.70 4.69 1.38
N SER A 85 0.57 5.08 1.55
CA SER A 85 1.02 6.22 2.36
C SER A 85 2.37 6.73 1.86
N VAL A 86 2.92 7.74 2.53
CA VAL A 86 4.30 8.17 2.34
C VAL A 86 5.10 7.94 3.62
N ALA A 87 6.40 7.76 3.48
CA ALA A 87 7.34 7.69 4.59
C ALA A 87 8.63 8.40 4.24
N GLU A 88 9.27 8.99 5.25
CA GLU A 88 10.60 9.58 5.11
C GLU A 88 11.65 8.59 5.64
N SER A 89 12.56 8.18 4.75
CA SER A 89 13.68 7.31 5.06
C SER A 89 14.72 7.47 3.96
N ASP A 90 15.81 8.13 4.21
CA ASP A 90 16.80 8.44 3.19
C ASP A 90 16.14 9.01 1.90
N GLY A 91 15.30 10.03 2.12
CA GLY A 91 14.41 10.63 1.15
C GLY A 91 12.96 10.14 1.26
N LEU A 92 12.06 10.83 0.57
CA LEU A 92 10.64 10.55 0.60
C LEU A 92 10.30 9.32 -0.24
N ARG A 93 9.51 8.41 0.30
CA ARG A 93 9.14 7.13 -0.32
C ARG A 93 7.62 7.02 -0.47
N ASN A 94 7.19 6.52 -1.62
CA ASN A 94 5.82 6.03 -1.82
C ASN A 94 5.75 4.59 -1.30
N ILE A 95 4.91 4.33 -0.31
CA ILE A 95 4.87 3.04 0.38
C ILE A 95 3.47 2.44 0.39
N ALA A 96 3.42 1.11 0.47
CA ALA A 96 2.25 0.35 0.87
C ALA A 96 2.57 -0.36 2.20
N ALA A 97 1.94 0.10 3.27
CA ALA A 97 2.14 -0.44 4.61
C ALA A 97 1.18 -1.59 4.89
N VAL A 98 1.69 -2.70 5.39
CA VAL A 98 0.90 -3.84 5.87
C VAL A 98 0.65 -3.68 7.36
N CYS A 99 -0.59 -3.35 7.72
CA CYS A 99 -1.05 -3.14 9.10
C CYS A 99 -1.87 -4.36 9.56
N GLN A 100 -1.54 -4.94 10.70
CA GLN A 100 -2.28 -6.05 11.26
C GLN A 100 -2.01 -6.18 12.76
N LYS A 101 -3.04 -6.53 13.54
CA LYS A 101 -2.94 -6.76 14.99
C LYS A 101 -2.34 -5.56 15.73
N GLY A 102 -2.84 -4.36 15.45
CA GLY A 102 -2.47 -3.12 16.13
C GLY A 102 -1.13 -2.52 15.73
N ARG A 103 -0.47 -2.99 14.68
CA ARG A 103 0.87 -2.52 14.27
C ARG A 103 1.11 -2.60 12.77
N VAL A 104 2.07 -1.82 12.30
CA VAL A 104 2.68 -2.00 10.98
C VAL A 104 3.58 -3.24 11.02
N ARG A 105 3.31 -4.22 10.16
CA ARG A 105 4.07 -5.46 10.00
C ARG A 105 5.32 -5.28 9.14
N GLY A 106 5.27 -4.33 8.23
CA GLY A 106 6.30 -3.96 7.28
C GLY A 106 5.73 -3.11 6.17
N VAL A 107 6.60 -2.66 5.28
CA VAL A 107 6.23 -1.81 4.15
C VAL A 107 6.82 -2.38 2.86
N ALA A 108 6.08 -2.24 1.76
CA ALA A 108 6.61 -2.33 0.42
C ALA A 108 6.87 -0.90 -0.08
N VAL A 109 8.01 -0.67 -0.69
CA VAL A 109 8.40 0.65 -1.23
C VAL A 109 8.30 0.59 -2.75
N LYS A 110 7.66 1.58 -3.35
CA LYS A 110 7.55 1.68 -4.81
C LYS A 110 8.93 1.83 -5.43
N GLU A 111 9.25 0.99 -6.40
CA GLU A 111 10.55 0.94 -7.06
C GLU A 111 10.54 1.69 -8.39
N LEU A 112 9.45 1.56 -9.14
CA LEU A 112 9.32 2.17 -10.46
C LEU A 112 8.45 3.43 -10.35
N LEU A 113 9.09 4.58 -10.52
CA LEU A 113 8.47 5.89 -10.42
C LEU A 113 8.15 6.41 -11.83
N PRO A 114 6.88 6.40 -12.27
CA PRO A 114 6.51 6.90 -13.58
C PRO A 114 6.79 8.41 -13.68
N ASN A 115 7.38 8.81 -14.82
CA ASN A 115 7.73 10.20 -15.11
C ASN A 115 7.37 10.54 -16.57
N TYR A 116 6.13 10.23 -16.95
CA TYR A 116 5.59 10.44 -18.29
C TYR A 116 4.11 10.81 -18.22
N GLY A 117 3.62 11.52 -19.24
CA GLY A 117 2.23 11.97 -19.31
C GLY A 117 1.89 12.92 -18.15
N VAL A 118 0.99 12.50 -17.28
CA VAL A 118 0.55 13.27 -16.09
C VAL A 118 1.33 12.89 -14.82
N PHE A 119 2.27 11.95 -14.94
CA PHE A 119 3.04 11.47 -13.80
C PHE A 119 4.39 12.16 -13.72
N ASP A 120 4.75 12.65 -12.52
CA ASP A 120 6.03 13.28 -12.21
C ASP A 120 6.55 12.80 -10.84
N GLU A 121 6.55 11.48 -10.64
CA GLU A 121 6.86 10.90 -9.32
C GLU A 121 8.33 10.98 -8.96
N GLN A 122 9.25 10.97 -9.95
CA GLN A 122 10.68 11.10 -9.72
C GLN A 122 11.08 12.46 -9.12
N ARG A 123 10.21 13.46 -9.27
CA ARG A 123 10.40 14.78 -8.65
C ARG A 123 10.29 14.72 -7.12
N TRP A 124 9.45 13.84 -6.60
CA TRP A 124 9.04 13.79 -5.21
C TRP A 124 9.63 12.62 -4.44
N PHE A 125 9.69 11.45 -5.08
CA PHE A 125 10.04 10.21 -4.42
C PHE A 125 11.39 9.66 -4.86
N VAL A 126 12.03 8.96 -3.94
CA VAL A 126 13.22 8.14 -4.21
C VAL A 126 12.77 6.70 -4.42
N PRO A 127 13.28 5.99 -5.46
CA PRO A 127 12.94 4.60 -5.74
C PRO A 127 13.24 3.67 -4.57
N GLY A 128 12.41 2.66 -4.37
CA GLY A 128 12.64 1.60 -3.40
C GLY A 128 13.92 0.80 -3.69
N PRO A 129 14.56 0.21 -2.66
CA PRO A 129 15.84 -0.52 -2.80
C PRO A 129 15.71 -1.90 -3.46
N GLY A 130 14.50 -2.35 -3.78
CA GLY A 130 14.29 -3.64 -4.44
C GLY A 130 14.23 -4.84 -3.50
N ASP A 131 14.06 -4.62 -2.21
CA ASP A 131 14.04 -5.63 -1.15
C ASP A 131 12.68 -5.74 -0.45
N SER A 132 11.60 -5.38 -1.14
CA SER A 132 10.25 -5.46 -0.58
C SER A 132 9.96 -6.84 -0.01
N PRO A 133 9.47 -6.94 1.24
CA PRO A 133 9.24 -8.21 1.91
C PRO A 133 8.02 -8.96 1.35
N VAL A 134 8.03 -10.29 1.51
CA VAL A 134 6.86 -11.15 1.32
C VAL A 134 6.18 -11.34 2.67
N PHE A 135 4.87 -11.18 2.73
CA PHE A 135 4.08 -11.24 3.96
C PHE A 135 3.27 -12.53 4.05
N ARG A 136 3.25 -13.18 5.22
CA ARG A 136 2.32 -14.28 5.48
C ARG A 136 0.99 -13.73 5.98
N ILE A 137 -0.07 -13.86 5.16
CA ILE A 137 -1.44 -13.39 5.43
C ILE A 137 -2.41 -14.51 5.07
N GLY A 138 -3.34 -14.86 5.97
CA GLY A 138 -4.35 -15.90 5.73
C GLY A 138 -3.76 -17.27 5.35
N GLY A 139 -2.51 -17.53 5.74
CA GLY A 139 -1.78 -18.76 5.39
C GLY A 139 -1.03 -18.70 4.06
N ALA A 140 -1.29 -17.71 3.20
CA ALA A 140 -0.59 -17.51 1.92
C ALA A 140 0.61 -16.57 2.06
N LEU A 141 1.55 -16.66 1.12
CA LEU A 141 2.67 -15.73 0.97
C LEU A 141 2.25 -14.63 -0.02
N VAL A 142 2.14 -13.40 0.47
CA VAL A 142 1.63 -12.24 -0.26
C VAL A 142 2.77 -11.28 -0.59
N GLY A 143 2.99 -11.02 -1.87
CA GLY A 143 3.84 -9.93 -2.36
C GLY A 143 3.03 -8.67 -2.54
N VAL A 144 3.61 -7.51 -2.21
CA VAL A 144 2.96 -6.20 -2.39
C VAL A 144 3.79 -5.36 -3.34
N VAL A 145 3.14 -4.83 -4.38
CA VAL A 145 3.72 -3.93 -5.37
C VAL A 145 2.80 -2.74 -5.58
N ILE A 146 3.34 -1.62 -6.05
CA ILE A 146 2.60 -0.36 -6.17
C ILE A 146 2.60 0.08 -7.64
N CYS A 147 1.40 0.15 -8.25
CA CYS A 147 1.14 0.74 -9.56
C CYS A 147 2.12 0.26 -10.65
N GLU A 148 3.06 1.12 -11.08
CA GLU A 148 4.03 0.88 -12.15
C GLU A 148 4.88 -0.38 -11.91
N ASP A 149 5.15 -0.74 -10.66
CA ASP A 149 5.88 -1.96 -10.31
C ASP A 149 5.27 -3.23 -10.90
N ALA A 150 3.98 -3.21 -11.20
CA ALA A 150 3.24 -4.34 -11.76
C ALA A 150 3.34 -4.44 -13.29
N TRP A 151 3.88 -3.43 -13.96
CA TRP A 151 3.84 -3.32 -15.42
C TRP A 151 5.09 -3.86 -16.12
N VAL A 152 6.17 -4.07 -15.38
CA VAL A 152 7.44 -4.53 -15.94
C VAL A 152 7.63 -6.03 -15.68
N PRO A 153 7.68 -6.88 -16.72
CA PRO A 153 7.73 -8.34 -16.57
C PRO A 153 8.90 -8.87 -15.74
N SER A 154 10.09 -8.25 -15.86
CA SER A 154 11.29 -8.60 -15.10
C SER A 154 11.48 -7.77 -13.82
N GLY A 155 10.46 -7.01 -13.41
CA GLY A 155 10.49 -6.05 -12.30
C GLY A 155 10.18 -6.67 -10.93
N PRO A 156 9.63 -5.84 -10.02
CA PRO A 156 9.31 -6.24 -8.65
C PRO A 156 8.44 -7.48 -8.53
N VAL A 157 7.46 -7.68 -9.44
CA VAL A 157 6.58 -8.86 -9.44
C VAL A 157 7.37 -10.14 -9.61
N ALA A 158 8.30 -10.17 -10.58
CA ALA A 158 9.11 -11.37 -10.83
C ALA A 158 10.03 -11.71 -9.64
N ARG A 159 10.60 -10.69 -8.99
CA ARG A 159 11.42 -10.90 -7.79
C ARG A 159 10.61 -11.44 -6.61
N LEU A 160 9.43 -10.87 -6.35
CA LEU A 160 8.54 -11.35 -5.29
C LEU A 160 8.06 -12.77 -5.54
N ALA A 161 7.72 -13.11 -6.79
CA ALA A 161 7.40 -14.49 -7.18
C ALA A 161 8.58 -15.43 -6.94
N GLY A 162 9.81 -15.02 -7.32
CA GLY A 162 11.04 -15.77 -7.03
C GLY A 162 11.34 -15.90 -5.53
N ALA A 163 10.88 -14.95 -4.71
CA ALA A 163 10.95 -15.01 -3.25
C ALA A 163 9.83 -15.85 -2.61
N GLY A 164 9.00 -16.50 -3.42
CA GLY A 164 7.95 -17.41 -2.97
C GLY A 164 6.58 -16.78 -2.76
N ALA A 165 6.34 -15.56 -3.24
CA ALA A 165 5.00 -14.99 -3.21
C ALA A 165 4.04 -15.81 -4.08
N GLU A 166 2.95 -16.30 -3.47
CA GLU A 166 1.91 -17.11 -4.12
C GLU A 166 0.84 -16.23 -4.75
N ILE A 167 0.65 -15.05 -4.19
CA ILE A 167 -0.26 -14.02 -4.67
C ILE A 167 0.39 -12.66 -4.50
N GLY A 168 0.14 -11.75 -5.45
CA GLY A 168 0.60 -10.38 -5.38
C GLY A 168 -0.49 -9.43 -5.80
N ARG A 169 -0.43 -8.20 -5.30
CA ARG A 169 -1.30 -7.12 -5.74
C ARG A 169 -0.54 -5.83 -5.94
N ALA A 170 -0.85 -5.19 -7.07
CA ALA A 170 -0.55 -3.79 -7.29
C ALA A 170 -1.63 -2.93 -6.62
N SER A 171 -1.22 -1.97 -5.83
CA SER A 171 -2.09 -0.93 -5.27
C SER A 171 -2.38 0.14 -6.34
N CYS A 172 -2.90 -0.26 -7.48
CA CYS A 172 -3.39 0.59 -8.54
C CYS A 172 -4.75 0.09 -8.99
N ARG A 173 -5.46 0.91 -9.70
CA ARG A 173 -6.91 0.79 -9.99
C ARG A 173 -7.48 -0.58 -10.33
N GLU A 174 -6.74 -1.63 -10.63
CA GLU A 174 -7.33 -2.97 -10.93
C GLU A 174 -6.31 -4.00 -11.44
N ARG A 175 -5.54 -4.68 -10.60
CA ARG A 175 -5.04 -6.01 -11.00
C ARG A 175 -4.62 -6.86 -9.81
N VAL A 176 -5.20 -8.06 -9.72
CA VAL A 176 -4.74 -9.15 -8.86
C VAL A 176 -3.90 -10.08 -9.73
N PHE A 177 -2.71 -10.43 -9.29
CA PHE A 177 -1.88 -11.46 -9.92
C PHE A 177 -1.94 -12.72 -9.08
N SER A 178 -2.16 -13.87 -9.71
CA SER A 178 -1.87 -15.15 -9.10
C SER A 178 -0.81 -15.85 -9.92
N SER A 179 0.25 -16.36 -9.29
CA SER A 179 1.14 -17.32 -9.89
C SER A 179 0.43 -18.67 -9.87
N VAL A 180 0.16 -19.25 -11.04
CA VAL A 180 -0.28 -20.63 -11.22
C VAL A 180 0.92 -21.53 -11.29
#